data_611d9d33cedf50003cf248ef74ede987
#
_entry.id   611d9d33cedf50003cf248ef74ede987
#
_cell.length_a   1.000
_cell.length_b   1.000
_cell.length_c   1.000
_cell.angle_alpha   90.00
_cell.angle_beta   90.00
_cell.angle_gamma   90.00
#
_symmetry.space_group_name_H-M   'P 1'
#
loop_
_entity.id
_entity.type
_entity.pdbx_description
1 polymer ?
#
loop_
_entity_poly.entity_id
_entity_poly.type
_entity_poly.pdbx_seq_one_letter_code
_entity_poly.pdbx_strand_id
1 'polypeptide(L)'
;MRAITFLSLLILPLPAQAFIAQNGMDARRIGPTEIAVQFESWARETDYWCAAGDFAERRLNLSGKTRLWRATPRPREAGLGIVFTLDPAKKADGAGLSQFGKGPRDGSLSVGAA
;
A
#
# COMPACT_ATOMS: atom_id res chain seq x y z
N MET A 1 19.14 -42.38 -17.05
CA MET A 1 18.84 -41.93 -16.86
C MET A 1 18.27 -41.25 -16.50
N ARG A 2 18.09 -40.78 -16.36
CA ARG A 2 17.69 -40.04 -16.16
C ARG A 2 16.99 -39.38 -15.73
N ALA A 3 16.66 -38.99 -15.80
CA ALA A 3 15.88 -38.45 -15.50
C ALA A 3 15.94 -37.47 -14.71
N ILE A 4 15.74 -36.79 -14.50
CA ILE A 4 15.74 -35.96 -13.79
C ILE A 4 15.55 -34.84 -13.95
N THR A 5 15.22 -34.30 -14.14
CA THR A 5 15.06 -33.29 -14.46
C THR A 5 14.09 -32.62 -14.14
N PHE A 6 13.33 -32.41 -13.94
CA PHE A 6 12.29 -31.78 -13.74
C PHE A 6 12.19 -31.00 -12.67
N LEU A 7 12.73 -30.95 -12.04
CA LEU A 7 12.68 -30.27 -11.03
C LEU A 7 12.63 -28.91 -11.15
N SER A 8 13.22 -28.29 -12.00
CA SER A 8 13.21 -26.89 -12.21
C SER A 8 11.87 -26.37 -12.40
N LEU A 9 10.98 -27.22 -12.71
CA LEU A 9 9.69 -26.76 -12.89
C LEU A 9 9.11 -26.23 -11.69
N LEU A 10 9.68 -26.52 -10.57
CA LEU A 10 9.12 -26.06 -9.39
C LEU A 10 9.50 -24.71 -9.03
N ILE A 11 10.30 -24.06 -9.85
CA ILE A 11 10.71 -22.75 -9.53
C ILE A 11 9.80 -21.79 -10.16
N LEU A 12 8.59 -21.79 -9.78
CA LEU A 12 7.67 -20.81 -10.26
C LEU A 12 7.83 -19.57 -9.46
N PRO A 13 7.83 -18.41 -10.08
CA PRO A 13 7.82 -17.18 -9.30
C PRO A 13 6.55 -17.14 -8.50
N LEU A 14 6.67 -16.76 -7.28
CA LEU A 14 5.50 -16.59 -6.47
C LEU A 14 4.72 -15.42 -7.02
N PRO A 15 3.44 -15.58 -7.26
CA PRO A 15 2.64 -14.44 -7.68
C PRO A 15 2.64 -13.42 -6.56
N ALA A 16 2.55 -12.18 -6.92
CA ALA A 16 2.36 -11.15 -5.93
C ALA A 16 1.10 -11.50 -5.20
N GLN A 17 1.22 -11.73 -3.92
CA GLN A 17 0.08 -12.14 -3.14
C GLN A 17 -0.85 -10.98 -3.01
N ALA A 18 -2.05 -11.12 -3.46
CA ALA A 18 -3.05 -10.11 -3.23
C ALA A 18 -3.43 -10.13 -1.75
N PHE A 19 -3.54 -8.98 -1.17
CA PHE A 19 -3.99 -8.84 0.20
C PHE A 19 -5.30 -8.08 0.14
N ILE A 20 -6.34 -8.68 0.71
CA ILE A 20 -7.63 -8.01 0.78
C ILE A 20 -7.77 -7.38 2.15
N ALA A 21 -7.84 -6.08 2.17
CA ALA A 21 -7.97 -5.34 3.42
C ALA A 21 -9.34 -5.57 4.03
N GLN A 22 -9.51 -5.16 5.28
CA GLN A 22 -10.77 -5.33 5.98
C GLN A 22 -11.91 -4.62 5.29
N ASN A 23 -11.62 -3.53 4.58
CA ASN A 23 -12.67 -2.81 3.85
C ASN A 23 -12.91 -3.39 2.45
N GLY A 24 -12.31 -4.52 2.13
CA GLY A 24 -12.53 -5.20 0.87
C GLY A 24 -11.64 -4.76 -0.27
N MET A 25 -10.73 -3.82 -0.05
CA MET A 25 -9.87 -3.33 -1.12
C MET A 25 -8.61 -4.18 -1.24
N ASP A 26 -8.10 -4.26 -2.45
CA ASP A 26 -6.90 -5.02 -2.75
C ASP A 26 -5.68 -4.11 -2.60
N ALA A 27 -4.74 -4.51 -1.76
CA ALA A 27 -3.49 -3.79 -1.57
C ALA A 27 -2.34 -4.75 -1.81
N ARG A 28 -1.25 -4.25 -2.38
CA ARG A 28 -0.09 -5.10 -2.63
C ARG A 28 1.19 -4.29 -2.58
N ARG A 29 2.26 -4.96 -2.24
CA ARG A 29 3.56 -4.33 -2.19
C ARG A 29 4.13 -4.30 -3.60
N ILE A 30 4.57 -3.13 -4.04
CA ILE A 30 5.13 -2.99 -5.37
C ILE A 30 6.59 -2.54 -5.36
N GLY A 31 7.17 -2.39 -4.17
CA GLY A 31 8.57 -2.03 -4.02
C GLY A 31 8.95 -2.15 -2.57
N PRO A 32 10.20 -1.85 -2.23
CA PRO A 32 10.65 -2.01 -0.84
C PRO A 32 9.84 -1.19 0.14
N THR A 33 9.36 -0.02 -0.27
CA THR A 33 8.64 0.88 0.62
C THR A 33 7.29 1.28 0.09
N GLU A 34 6.86 0.76 -1.07
CA GLU A 34 5.62 1.21 -1.69
C GLU A 34 4.52 0.16 -1.62
N ILE A 35 3.31 0.65 -1.38
CA ILE A 35 2.11 -0.16 -1.30
C ILE A 35 1.10 0.41 -2.29
N ALA A 36 0.64 -0.41 -3.22
CA ALA A 36 -0.36 0.02 -4.19
C ALA A 36 -1.72 -0.48 -3.76
N VAL A 37 -2.69 0.41 -3.70
CA VAL A 37 -4.07 0.02 -3.44
C VAL A 37 -4.83 0.16 -4.74
N GLN A 38 -5.49 -0.90 -5.16
CA GLN A 38 -6.16 -0.97 -6.45
C GLN A 38 -7.40 -0.09 -6.47
N PHE A 39 -7.76 0.39 -7.64
CA PHE A 39 -8.92 1.24 -7.83
C PHE A 39 -10.21 0.49 -7.51
N GLU A 40 -11.11 1.19 -6.82
CA GLU A 40 -12.50 0.72 -6.65
C GLU A 40 -13.39 1.93 -6.85
N SER A 41 -14.41 1.76 -7.66
CA SER A 41 -15.26 2.89 -8.03
C SER A 41 -16.03 3.47 -6.84
N TRP A 42 -16.27 2.67 -5.80
CA TRP A 42 -17.00 3.12 -4.63
C TRP A 42 -16.12 3.78 -3.57
N ALA A 43 -14.80 3.67 -3.73
CA ALA A 43 -13.89 4.05 -2.64
C ALA A 43 -13.62 5.54 -2.61
N ARG A 44 -13.56 6.09 -1.41
CA ARG A 44 -13.12 7.44 -1.16
C ARG A 44 -11.65 7.41 -0.79
N GLU A 45 -11.04 8.56 -0.70
CA GLU A 45 -9.62 8.62 -0.37
C GLU A 45 -9.32 7.94 0.96
N THR A 46 -10.17 8.14 1.95
CA THR A 46 -9.96 7.51 3.25
C THR A 46 -9.98 5.99 3.17
N ASP A 47 -10.73 5.44 2.24
CA ASP A 47 -10.76 3.98 2.06
C ASP A 47 -9.42 3.46 1.56
N TYR A 48 -8.76 4.21 0.67
CA TYR A 48 -7.44 3.83 0.19
C TYR A 48 -6.41 3.86 1.33
N TRP A 49 -6.46 4.90 2.16
CA TRP A 49 -5.58 4.98 3.30
C TRP A 49 -5.81 3.80 4.25
N CYS A 50 -7.06 3.47 4.47
CA CYS A 50 -7.40 2.37 5.37
C CYS A 50 -6.82 1.05 4.85
N ALA A 51 -6.94 0.81 3.56
CA ALA A 51 -6.43 -0.42 2.97
C ALA A 51 -4.90 -0.48 3.06
N ALA A 52 -4.23 0.64 2.81
CA ALA A 52 -2.77 0.68 2.91
C ALA A 52 -2.31 0.46 4.34
N GLY A 53 -2.98 1.07 5.30
CA GLY A 53 -2.65 0.89 6.71
C GLY A 53 -2.86 -0.54 7.17
N ASP A 54 -3.95 -1.14 6.73
CA ASP A 54 -4.26 -2.52 7.07
C ASP A 54 -3.19 -3.46 6.51
N PHE A 55 -2.77 -3.22 5.27
CA PHE A 55 -1.71 -4.00 4.66
C PHE A 55 -0.40 -3.86 5.45
N ALA A 56 -0.06 -2.64 5.80
CA ALA A 56 1.19 -2.39 6.52
C ALA A 56 1.19 -3.08 7.88
N GLU A 57 0.06 -3.05 8.57
CA GLU A 57 -0.02 -3.67 9.88
C GLU A 57 -0.08 -5.19 9.79
N ARG A 58 -0.96 -5.70 8.98
CA ARG A 58 -1.26 -7.13 9.02
C ARG A 58 -0.38 -7.96 8.11
N ARG A 59 0.06 -7.39 7.00
CA ARG A 59 0.92 -8.15 6.09
C ARG A 59 2.39 -7.85 6.32
N LEU A 60 2.73 -6.61 6.59
CA LEU A 60 4.12 -6.23 6.79
C LEU A 60 4.52 -6.21 8.26
N ASN A 61 3.57 -6.39 9.15
CA ASN A 61 3.80 -6.41 10.60
C ASN A 61 4.45 -5.14 11.13
N LEU A 62 4.07 -4.01 10.57
CA LEU A 62 4.63 -2.76 11.01
C LEU A 62 3.86 -2.22 12.20
N SER A 63 4.57 -1.45 13.03
CA SER A 63 3.95 -0.80 14.18
C SER A 63 2.87 0.17 13.74
N GLY A 64 1.83 0.31 14.54
CA GLY A 64 0.80 1.31 14.27
C GLY A 64 1.31 2.73 14.27
N LYS A 65 2.52 2.96 14.79
CA LYS A 65 3.14 4.29 14.78
C LYS A 65 3.91 4.58 13.50
N THR A 66 4.09 3.60 12.65
CA THR A 66 4.77 3.79 11.38
C THR A 66 4.00 4.79 10.53
N ARG A 67 4.70 5.66 9.82
CA ARG A 67 4.05 6.69 9.02
C ARG A 67 3.91 6.26 7.57
N LEU A 68 2.81 6.70 6.95
CA LEU A 68 2.53 6.48 5.54
C LEU A 68 2.30 7.81 4.87
N TRP A 69 2.74 7.93 3.63
CA TRP A 69 2.50 9.10 2.79
C TRP A 69 1.92 8.63 1.46
N ARG A 70 1.19 9.50 0.78
CA ARG A 70 0.81 9.21 -0.61
C ARG A 70 2.02 9.42 -1.49
N ALA A 71 2.28 8.46 -2.37
CA ALA A 71 3.24 8.63 -3.45
C ALA A 71 2.54 9.08 -4.74
N THR A 72 1.23 8.88 -4.83
CA THR A 72 0.44 9.35 -5.97
C THR A 72 0.01 10.78 -5.69
N PRO A 73 0.28 11.72 -6.60
CA PRO A 73 -0.15 13.10 -6.37
C PRO A 73 -1.67 13.25 -6.48
N ARG A 74 -2.17 14.32 -5.93
CA ARG A 74 -3.58 14.66 -6.06
C ARG A 74 -3.77 15.54 -7.28
N PRO A 75 -4.90 15.41 -7.93
CA PRO A 75 -5.95 14.44 -7.68
C PRO A 75 -5.57 13.09 -8.27
N ARG A 76 -6.17 12.03 -7.71
CA ARG A 76 -5.97 10.70 -8.25
C ARG A 76 -6.55 10.65 -9.66
N GLU A 77 -5.86 10.00 -10.55
CA GLU A 77 -6.38 9.85 -11.91
C GLU A 77 -7.56 8.90 -11.93
N ALA A 78 -8.54 9.23 -12.74
CA ALA A 78 -9.74 8.42 -12.84
C ALA A 78 -9.39 7.00 -13.28
N GLY A 79 -9.95 6.03 -12.61
CA GLY A 79 -9.73 4.62 -12.92
C GLY A 79 -8.46 4.03 -12.35
N LEU A 80 -7.63 4.85 -11.69
CA LEU A 80 -6.40 4.36 -11.09
C LEU A 80 -6.48 4.42 -9.58
N GLY A 81 -5.78 3.50 -8.92
CA GLY A 81 -5.71 3.49 -7.48
C GLY A 81 -4.71 4.50 -6.94
N ILE A 82 -4.27 4.28 -5.72
CA ILE A 82 -3.32 5.16 -5.06
C ILE A 82 -2.14 4.34 -4.57
N VAL A 83 -0.95 4.87 -4.76
CA VAL A 83 0.26 4.28 -4.21
C VAL A 83 0.65 5.06 -2.97
N PHE A 84 0.97 4.34 -1.91
CA PHE A 84 1.45 4.90 -0.67
C PHE A 84 2.90 4.50 -0.46
N THR A 85 3.62 5.27 0.33
CA THR A 85 5.03 4.97 0.60
C THR A 85 5.33 5.09 2.07
N LEU A 86 6.26 4.27 2.52
CA LEU A 86 6.80 4.35 3.87
C LEU A 86 8.02 5.27 3.91
N ASP A 87 8.45 5.76 2.76
CA ASP A 87 9.65 6.58 2.63
C ASP A 87 9.25 8.02 2.37
N PRO A 88 9.49 8.95 3.32
CA PRO A 88 9.08 10.33 3.11
C PRO A 88 9.74 11.01 1.92
N ALA A 89 10.87 10.50 1.46
CA ALA A 89 11.51 11.06 0.28
C ALA A 89 10.72 10.80 -0.99
N LYS A 90 9.81 9.84 -0.97
CA LYS A 90 9.01 9.48 -2.14
C LYS A 90 7.59 10.00 -2.08
N LYS A 91 7.27 10.80 -1.08
CA LYS A 91 5.92 11.33 -0.96
C LYS A 91 5.64 12.33 -2.07
N ALA A 92 4.41 12.37 -2.53
CA ALA A 92 4.00 13.34 -3.53
C ALA A 92 3.76 14.68 -2.85
N ASP A 93 4.03 15.77 -3.58
CA ASP A 93 3.81 17.10 -3.06
C ASP A 93 2.33 17.35 -2.89
N GLY A 94 1.97 17.97 -1.79
CA GLY A 94 0.59 18.35 -1.53
C GLY A 94 -0.37 17.21 -1.32
N ALA A 95 0.14 16.00 -1.19
CA ALA A 95 -0.73 14.85 -0.97
C ALA A 95 -0.87 14.60 0.51
N GLY A 96 -2.01 14.11 0.92
CA GLY A 96 -2.16 13.67 2.28
C GLY A 96 -3.33 14.30 2.98
N LEU A 97 -3.54 13.84 4.20
CA LEU A 97 -4.62 14.29 5.03
C LEU A 97 -4.07 15.05 6.23
N SER A 98 -3.11 15.89 5.97
CA SER A 98 -2.33 16.53 7.03
C SER A 98 -3.15 17.36 7.98
N GLN A 99 -4.34 17.71 7.63
CA GLN A 99 -5.19 18.50 8.48
C GLN A 99 -5.88 17.70 9.56
N PHE A 100 -5.75 16.41 9.55
CA PHE A 100 -6.42 15.59 10.53
C PHE A 100 -5.47 15.16 11.65
N GLY A 101 -5.97 15.15 12.84
CA GLY A 101 -5.25 14.61 13.97
C GLY A 101 -4.18 15.55 14.50
N LYS A 102 -3.40 15.04 15.43
CA LYS A 102 -2.40 15.82 16.11
C LYS A 102 -0.99 15.53 15.68
N GLY A 103 -0.81 14.75 14.67
CA GLY A 103 0.52 14.40 14.23
C GLY A 103 1.17 15.49 13.42
N PRO A 104 2.31 15.19 12.84
CA PRO A 104 3.00 16.14 11.98
C PRO A 104 2.12 16.50 10.80
N ARG A 105 2.26 17.73 10.34
CA ARG A 105 1.49 18.19 9.21
C ARG A 105 2.29 18.07 7.94
N ASP A 106 2.78 16.88 7.69
CA ASP A 106 3.60 16.59 6.52
C ASP A 106 2.87 15.70 5.51
N GLY A 107 1.57 15.56 5.67
CA GLY A 107 0.78 14.74 4.78
C GLY A 107 0.76 13.27 5.14
N SER A 108 1.35 12.89 6.26
CA SER A 108 1.38 11.49 6.66
C SER A 108 0.25 11.15 7.61
N LEU A 109 -0.07 9.86 7.65
CA LEU A 109 -0.88 9.29 8.71
C LEU A 109 -0.12 8.12 9.29
N SER A 110 -0.33 7.88 10.58
CA SER A 110 0.22 6.66 11.14
C SER A 110 -0.59 5.47 10.63
N VAL A 111 0.07 4.33 10.56
CA VAL A 111 -0.57 3.11 10.11
C VAL A 111 -1.79 2.80 10.96
N GLY A 112 -1.69 3.04 12.26
CA GLY A 112 -2.83 2.77 13.13
C GLY A 112 -3.97 3.75 12.96
N ALA A 113 -3.73 4.94 12.42
CA ALA A 113 -4.78 5.92 12.19
C ALA A 113 -5.37 5.83 10.79
N ALA A 114 -4.68 5.15 9.91
CA ALA A 114 -5.13 5.03 8.52
C ALA A 114 -6.39 4.19 8.40
#